data_4149709254578c48bea65578e1394974
#
_entry.id   4149709254578c48bea65578e1394974
#
_cell.length_a   1.000
_cell.length_b   1.000
_cell.length_c   1.000
_cell.angle_alpha   90.00
_cell.angle_beta   90.00
_cell.angle_gamma   90.00
#
_symmetry.space_group_name_H-M   'P 1'
#
loop_
_entity.id
_entity.type
_entity.pdbx_description
1 polymer ?
#
loop_
_entity_poly.entity_id
_entity_poly.type
_entity_poly.pdbx_seq_one_letter_code
_entity_poly.pdbx_strand_id
1 'polypeptide(L)'
;MAYILIPDEKRRLDDPKEIDAFLAPFGIYHERWPLEDRVSPDAPPEAILAAYAPEIDRLKASGGYVTADVINVTPQTPNLEALLDKFRKEHTHSEDEVRFILKGRGLFHIHPEFGPVFAIQVEAGDLINVPKGTMHWFDLCEDRVIRAIRLFQDMTGWTPHYVDGAAHTHYTPVCWSPSYVAAEVRPPAVRI
;
A
#
# COMPACT_ATOMS: atom_id res chain seq x y z
N MET A 1 4.66 -3.95 9.70
CA MET A 1 5.09 -4.94 8.68
C MET A 1 3.86 -5.45 7.97
N ALA A 2 3.91 -5.52 6.66
CA ALA A 2 2.78 -5.99 5.86
C ALA A 2 2.26 -7.37 6.31
N TYR A 3 1.02 -7.66 6.04
CA TYR A 3 0.47 -9.01 6.08
C TYR A 3 -0.54 -9.20 4.94
N ILE A 4 -0.78 -10.47 4.62
CA ILE A 4 -1.74 -10.86 3.59
C ILE A 4 -2.91 -11.56 4.25
N LEU A 5 -4.13 -11.22 3.79
CA LEU A 5 -5.36 -11.91 4.13
C LEU A 5 -5.96 -12.51 2.85
N ILE A 6 -6.27 -13.80 2.89
CA ILE A 6 -6.96 -14.52 1.81
C ILE A 6 -8.36 -14.87 2.36
N PRO A 7 -9.38 -14.02 2.12
CA PRO A 7 -10.66 -14.15 2.82
C PRO A 7 -11.36 -15.48 2.57
N ASP A 8 -11.39 -15.94 1.32
CA ASP A 8 -12.09 -17.17 0.92
C ASP A 8 -11.45 -18.43 1.52
N GLU A 9 -10.15 -18.38 1.81
CA GLU A 9 -9.40 -19.45 2.47
C GLU A 9 -9.36 -19.28 3.99
N LYS A 10 -9.85 -18.16 4.52
CA LYS A 10 -9.71 -17.77 5.94
C LYS A 10 -8.25 -17.85 6.43
N ARG A 11 -7.32 -17.53 5.55
CA ARG A 11 -5.89 -17.66 5.74
C ARG A 11 -5.24 -16.29 5.87
N ARG A 12 -4.28 -16.20 6.80
CA ARG A 12 -3.44 -15.03 6.99
C ARG A 12 -1.97 -15.41 6.90
N LEU A 13 -1.17 -14.55 6.25
CA LEU A 13 0.29 -14.64 6.20
C LEU A 13 0.86 -13.39 6.86
N ASP A 14 1.80 -13.57 7.77
CA ASP A 14 2.51 -12.50 8.49
C ASP A 14 4.02 -12.75 8.62
N ASP A 15 4.50 -13.91 8.18
CA ASP A 15 5.93 -14.15 8.01
C ASP A 15 6.44 -13.52 6.71
N PRO A 16 7.53 -12.70 6.75
CA PRO A 16 8.03 -12.03 5.55
C PRO A 16 8.37 -12.95 4.40
N LYS A 17 8.96 -14.12 4.67
CA LYS A 17 9.34 -15.07 3.62
C LYS A 17 8.12 -15.75 2.99
N GLU A 18 7.09 -16.01 3.79
CA GLU A 18 5.82 -16.54 3.28
C GLU A 18 5.09 -15.49 2.44
N ILE A 19 5.14 -14.22 2.84
CA ILE A 19 4.59 -13.09 2.09
C ILE A 19 5.28 -12.99 0.73
N ASP A 20 6.61 -12.93 0.70
CA ASP A 20 7.38 -12.83 -0.54
C ASP A 20 7.13 -14.02 -1.47
N ALA A 21 7.12 -15.24 -0.93
CA ALA A 21 6.85 -16.45 -1.69
C ALA A 21 5.42 -16.48 -2.25
N PHE A 22 4.44 -15.96 -1.50
CA PHE A 22 3.05 -15.87 -1.94
C PHE A 22 2.87 -14.81 -3.05
N LEU A 23 3.54 -13.67 -2.95
CA LEU A 23 3.40 -12.55 -3.89
C LEU A 23 4.16 -12.78 -5.22
N ALA A 24 5.24 -13.55 -5.18
CA ALA A 24 6.12 -13.76 -6.34
C ALA A 24 5.40 -14.26 -7.61
N PRO A 25 4.46 -15.26 -7.56
CA PRO A 25 3.73 -15.70 -8.74
C PRO A 25 2.86 -14.64 -9.42
N PHE A 26 2.47 -13.59 -8.67
CA PHE A 26 1.67 -12.46 -9.16
C PHE A 26 2.54 -11.30 -9.65
N GLY A 27 3.87 -11.43 -9.57
CA GLY A 27 4.80 -10.36 -9.92
C GLY A 27 4.76 -9.17 -8.98
N ILE A 28 4.08 -9.28 -7.84
CA ILE A 28 4.01 -8.22 -6.84
C ILE A 28 5.29 -8.26 -6.03
N TYR A 29 5.97 -7.11 -5.94
CA TYR A 29 7.18 -6.96 -5.17
C TYR A 29 6.89 -6.24 -3.86
N HIS A 30 7.42 -6.77 -2.75
CA HIS A 30 7.36 -6.17 -1.43
C HIS A 30 8.76 -6.08 -0.83
N GLU A 31 9.07 -4.96 -0.20
CA GLU A 31 10.35 -4.72 0.48
C GLU A 31 10.12 -3.85 1.73
N ARG A 32 10.99 -3.97 2.71
CA ARG A 32 11.01 -3.05 3.87
C ARG A 32 12.17 -2.08 3.76
N TRP A 33 11.87 -0.78 3.86
CA TRP A 33 12.88 0.27 3.98
C TRP A 33 12.92 0.81 5.42
N PRO A 34 14.13 1.09 5.95
CA PRO A 34 14.25 1.66 7.28
C PRO A 34 13.65 3.07 7.34
N LEU A 35 12.93 3.34 8.42
CA LEU A 35 12.33 4.65 8.70
C LEU A 35 13.15 5.45 9.71
N GLU A 36 13.78 4.74 10.66
CA GLU A 36 14.48 5.32 11.79
C GLU A 36 15.67 6.17 11.30
N ASP A 37 15.86 7.31 11.97
CA ASP A 37 17.00 8.23 11.82
C ASP A 37 17.24 8.83 10.41
N ARG A 38 16.31 8.66 9.47
CA ARG A 38 16.46 9.24 8.13
C ARG A 38 15.87 10.65 8.03
N VAL A 39 14.56 10.74 8.22
CA VAL A 39 13.80 11.97 8.11
C VAL A 39 12.47 11.81 8.85
N SER A 40 11.97 12.91 9.45
CA SER A 40 10.62 12.87 10.01
C SER A 40 9.60 12.50 8.94
N PRO A 41 8.68 11.56 9.21
CA PRO A 41 7.61 11.24 8.27
C PRO A 41 6.69 12.43 7.98
N ASP A 42 6.73 13.49 8.80
CA ASP A 42 5.97 14.73 8.62
C ASP A 42 6.80 15.86 7.97
N ALA A 43 8.05 15.57 7.56
CA ALA A 43 8.90 16.54 6.88
C ALA A 43 8.32 16.99 5.52
N PRO A 44 8.75 18.13 4.97
CA PRO A 44 8.37 18.54 3.62
C PRO A 44 8.69 17.48 2.55
N PRO A 45 7.88 17.38 1.48
CA PRO A 45 8.07 16.37 0.42
C PRO A 45 9.47 16.30 -0.14
N GLU A 46 10.09 17.44 -0.40
CA GLU A 46 11.46 17.53 -0.93
C GLU A 46 12.51 16.93 0.01
N ALA A 47 12.36 17.14 1.32
CA ALA A 47 13.25 16.55 2.31
C ALA A 47 13.09 15.03 2.39
N ILE A 48 11.85 14.53 2.28
CA ILE A 48 11.56 13.10 2.22
C ILE A 48 12.19 12.47 0.97
N LEU A 49 11.95 13.05 -0.21
CA LEU A 49 12.50 12.54 -1.46
C LEU A 49 14.03 12.54 -1.45
N ALA A 50 14.65 13.57 -0.89
CA ALA A 50 16.10 13.63 -0.73
C ALA A 50 16.65 12.55 0.21
N ALA A 51 15.96 12.28 1.33
CA ALA A 51 16.37 11.26 2.30
C ALA A 51 16.31 9.82 1.74
N TYR A 52 15.38 9.57 0.81
CA TYR A 52 15.19 8.26 0.16
C TYR A 52 15.72 8.22 -1.29
N ALA A 53 16.53 9.22 -1.70
CA ALA A 53 17.06 9.29 -3.06
C ALA A 53 17.80 8.01 -3.51
N PRO A 54 18.65 7.35 -2.69
CA PRO A 54 19.33 6.13 -3.11
C PRO A 54 18.36 5.01 -3.51
N GLU A 55 17.31 4.79 -2.74
CA GLU A 55 16.31 3.77 -3.01
C GLU A 55 15.43 4.14 -4.22
N ILE A 56 15.04 5.41 -4.31
CA ILE A 56 14.30 5.95 -5.47
C ILE A 56 15.10 5.78 -6.74
N ASP A 57 16.39 6.15 -6.74
CA ASP A 57 17.26 6.04 -7.91
C ASP A 57 17.49 4.58 -8.32
N ARG A 58 17.61 3.67 -7.35
CA ARG A 58 17.67 2.23 -7.61
C ARG A 58 16.42 1.75 -8.34
N LEU A 59 15.22 2.12 -7.87
CA LEU A 59 13.97 1.76 -8.50
C LEU A 59 13.82 2.40 -9.89
N LYS A 60 14.20 3.67 -10.06
CA LYS A 60 14.22 4.33 -11.37
C LYS A 60 15.11 3.60 -12.36
N ALA A 61 16.29 3.18 -11.94
CA ALA A 61 17.24 2.47 -12.81
C ALA A 61 16.73 1.08 -13.22
N SER A 62 16.01 0.37 -12.34
CA SER A 62 15.54 -0.99 -12.60
C SER A 62 14.14 -1.07 -13.23
N GLY A 63 13.24 -0.12 -12.92
CA GLY A 63 11.82 -0.17 -13.29
C GLY A 63 11.39 0.89 -14.31
N GLY A 64 12.32 1.75 -14.77
CA GLY A 64 11.99 2.79 -15.75
C GLY A 64 11.12 3.92 -15.20
N TYR A 65 11.09 4.12 -13.89
CA TYR A 65 10.34 5.22 -13.28
C TYR A 65 11.05 6.54 -13.55
N VAL A 66 10.30 7.56 -13.94
CA VAL A 66 10.83 8.88 -14.33
C VAL A 66 10.64 9.94 -13.25
N THR A 67 9.60 9.81 -12.44
CA THR A 67 9.30 10.79 -11.39
C THR A 67 8.86 10.12 -10.09
N ALA A 68 8.91 10.89 -9.00
CA ALA A 68 8.41 10.50 -7.70
C ALA A 68 7.77 11.71 -7.00
N ASP A 69 6.74 11.47 -6.20
CA ASP A 69 6.13 12.47 -5.34
C ASP A 69 5.84 11.92 -3.94
N VAL A 70 5.33 12.77 -3.07
CA VAL A 70 4.85 12.39 -1.73
C VAL A 70 3.39 12.76 -1.60
N ILE A 71 2.53 11.75 -1.48
CA ILE A 71 1.12 11.94 -1.13
C ILE A 71 0.94 11.99 0.39
N ASN A 72 -0.01 12.80 0.84
CA ASN A 72 -0.43 12.85 2.23
C ASN A 72 -1.95 12.90 2.32
N VAL A 73 -2.56 11.84 2.85
CA VAL A 73 -4.00 11.75 3.08
C VAL A 73 -4.25 11.65 4.59
N THR A 74 -5.17 12.45 5.07
CA THR A 74 -5.60 12.51 6.47
C THR A 74 -7.12 12.66 6.53
N PRO A 75 -7.75 12.48 7.71
CA PRO A 75 -9.18 12.75 7.88
C PRO A 75 -9.61 14.17 7.48
N GLN A 76 -8.67 15.12 7.47
CA GLN A 76 -8.90 16.53 7.11
C GLN A 76 -8.69 16.82 5.62
N THR A 77 -8.31 15.83 4.82
CA THR A 77 -8.11 16.01 3.38
C THR A 77 -9.42 16.47 2.71
N PRO A 78 -9.40 17.59 1.98
CA PRO A 78 -10.60 18.07 1.27
C PRO A 78 -11.12 17.01 0.30
N ASN A 79 -12.45 16.84 0.27
CA ASN A 79 -13.13 15.86 -0.60
C ASN A 79 -12.61 14.42 -0.44
N LEU A 80 -12.23 14.04 0.78
CA LEU A 80 -11.63 12.74 1.07
C LEU A 80 -12.45 11.57 0.51
N GLU A 81 -13.77 11.55 0.70
CA GLU A 81 -14.62 10.44 0.22
C GLU A 81 -14.54 10.31 -1.31
N ALA A 82 -14.62 11.41 -2.03
CA ALA A 82 -14.51 11.39 -3.50
C ALA A 82 -13.11 10.94 -3.96
N LEU A 83 -12.07 11.27 -3.20
CA LEU A 83 -10.71 10.77 -3.46
C LEU A 83 -10.62 9.26 -3.23
N LEU A 84 -11.17 8.76 -2.13
CA LEU A 84 -11.15 7.33 -1.80
C LEU A 84 -12.00 6.52 -2.78
N ASP A 85 -13.17 7.02 -3.17
CA ASP A 85 -14.08 6.35 -4.12
C ASP A 85 -13.45 6.10 -5.49
N LYS A 86 -12.45 6.92 -5.88
CA LYS A 86 -11.67 6.67 -7.10
C LYS A 86 -10.94 5.33 -7.08
N PHE A 87 -10.48 4.89 -5.92
CA PHE A 87 -9.62 3.72 -5.79
C PHE A 87 -10.28 2.54 -5.10
N ARG A 88 -11.49 2.72 -4.53
CA ARG A 88 -12.29 1.64 -3.91
C ARG A 88 -12.95 0.71 -4.93
N LYS A 89 -13.13 1.17 -6.16
CA LYS A 89 -13.68 0.33 -7.23
C LYS A 89 -12.56 -0.44 -7.91
N GLU A 90 -12.84 -1.67 -8.28
CA GLU A 90 -11.90 -2.50 -9.00
C GLU A 90 -11.47 -1.84 -10.31
N HIS A 91 -10.16 -1.75 -10.50
CA HIS A 91 -9.54 -1.09 -11.63
C HIS A 91 -8.16 -1.66 -11.94
N THR A 92 -7.60 -1.24 -13.06
CA THR A 92 -6.20 -1.47 -13.44
C THR A 92 -5.50 -0.15 -13.72
N HIS A 93 -4.17 -0.18 -13.79
CA HIS A 93 -3.35 0.92 -14.30
C HIS A 93 -2.54 0.50 -15.52
N SER A 94 -2.21 1.46 -16.39
CA SER A 94 -1.33 1.26 -17.56
C SER A 94 0.15 1.19 -17.21
N GLU A 95 0.50 1.52 -15.96
CA GLU A 95 1.85 1.48 -15.39
C GLU A 95 1.85 0.81 -14.01
N ASP A 96 3.04 0.49 -13.51
CA ASP A 96 3.18 -0.11 -12.19
C ASP A 96 2.77 0.87 -11.09
N GLU A 97 2.08 0.38 -10.05
CA GLU A 97 1.77 1.17 -8.88
C GLU A 97 2.79 0.91 -7.77
N VAL A 98 3.71 1.86 -7.57
CA VAL A 98 4.75 1.77 -6.56
C VAL A 98 4.49 2.74 -5.42
N ARG A 99 4.40 2.20 -4.19
CA ARG A 99 4.23 2.99 -2.98
C ARG A 99 5.19 2.56 -1.88
N PHE A 100 5.91 3.52 -1.30
CA PHE A 100 6.62 3.35 -0.04
C PHE A 100 5.88 4.11 1.07
N ILE A 101 5.45 3.41 2.10
CA ILE A 101 4.63 3.98 3.17
C ILE A 101 5.50 4.61 4.24
N LEU A 102 5.33 5.91 4.47
CA LEU A 102 6.04 6.69 5.49
C LEU A 102 5.26 6.75 6.81
N LYS A 103 3.92 6.79 6.71
CA LYS A 103 3.01 6.94 7.86
C LYS A 103 1.64 6.39 7.51
N GLY A 104 0.95 5.83 8.51
CA GLY A 104 -0.38 5.27 8.34
C GLY A 104 -0.35 3.88 7.69
N ARG A 105 -1.48 3.49 7.13
CA ARG A 105 -1.68 2.14 6.59
C ARG A 105 -2.86 2.08 5.62
N GLY A 106 -2.85 1.08 4.76
CA GLY A 106 -3.94 0.83 3.82
C GLY A 106 -3.97 -0.61 3.34
N LEU A 107 -5.03 -0.96 2.66
CA LEU A 107 -5.29 -2.28 2.10
C LEU A 107 -5.29 -2.22 0.59
N PHE A 108 -4.38 -2.94 -0.04
CA PHE A 108 -4.47 -3.31 -1.44
C PHE A 108 -5.21 -4.64 -1.55
N HIS A 109 -6.37 -4.63 -2.17
CA HIS A 109 -7.05 -5.85 -2.58
C HIS A 109 -6.60 -6.20 -3.99
N ILE A 110 -6.13 -7.41 -4.18
CA ILE A 110 -5.64 -7.91 -5.46
C ILE A 110 -6.60 -9.00 -5.95
N HIS A 111 -7.05 -8.84 -7.20
CA HIS A 111 -7.85 -9.83 -7.90
C HIS A 111 -7.02 -10.38 -9.06
N PRO A 112 -6.23 -11.43 -8.82
CA PRO A 112 -5.35 -11.95 -9.85
C PRO A 112 -6.17 -12.72 -10.92
N GLU A 113 -5.61 -12.85 -12.11
CA GLU A 113 -6.22 -13.65 -13.18
C GLU A 113 -6.40 -15.12 -12.77
N PHE A 114 -5.49 -15.62 -11.93
CA PHE A 114 -5.51 -16.98 -11.41
C PHE A 114 -5.27 -16.98 -9.90
N GLY A 115 -6.09 -17.71 -9.15
CA GLY A 115 -5.98 -17.82 -7.70
C GLY A 115 -7.05 -17.01 -6.94
N PRO A 116 -6.96 -16.99 -5.62
CA PRO A 116 -7.93 -16.30 -4.78
C PRO A 116 -7.73 -14.77 -4.80
N VAL A 117 -8.79 -14.03 -4.54
CA VAL A 117 -8.68 -12.62 -4.15
C VAL A 117 -7.99 -12.54 -2.79
N PHE A 118 -7.06 -11.63 -2.65
CA PHE A 118 -6.36 -11.40 -1.38
C PHE A 118 -6.15 -9.92 -1.10
N ALA A 119 -6.01 -9.56 0.16
CA ALA A 119 -5.71 -8.22 0.60
C ALA A 119 -4.29 -8.17 1.19
N ILE A 120 -3.53 -7.13 0.83
CA ILE A 120 -2.23 -6.82 1.41
C ILE A 120 -2.43 -5.57 2.26
N GLN A 121 -2.33 -5.68 3.58
CA GLN A 121 -2.19 -4.48 4.41
C GLN A 121 -0.74 -4.04 4.39
N VAL A 122 -0.52 -2.80 4.01
CA VAL A 122 0.77 -2.12 4.08
C VAL A 122 0.75 -1.06 5.16
N GLU A 123 1.87 -0.87 5.84
CA GLU A 123 2.07 0.13 6.89
C GLU A 123 3.43 0.82 6.76
N ALA A 124 3.71 1.78 7.63
CA ALA A 124 4.98 2.51 7.62
C ALA A 124 6.20 1.57 7.54
N GLY A 125 7.08 1.83 6.59
CA GLY A 125 8.26 1.03 6.24
C GLY A 125 8.04 0.00 5.14
N ASP A 126 6.81 -0.24 4.69
CA ASP A 126 6.55 -1.16 3.57
C ASP A 126 6.63 -0.43 2.23
N LEU A 127 7.40 -0.99 1.31
CA LEU A 127 7.34 -0.71 -0.12
C LEU A 127 6.53 -1.82 -0.80
N ILE A 128 5.61 -1.43 -1.65
CA ILE A 128 4.88 -2.35 -2.52
C ILE A 128 4.97 -1.87 -3.98
N ASN A 129 5.12 -2.82 -4.90
CA ASN A 129 4.97 -2.60 -6.33
C ASN A 129 3.92 -3.57 -6.88
N VAL A 130 2.79 -3.03 -7.33
CA VAL A 130 1.73 -3.77 -8.02
C VAL A 130 1.94 -3.59 -9.51
N PRO A 131 2.16 -4.69 -10.30
CA PRO A 131 2.42 -4.58 -11.72
C PRO A 131 1.24 -3.98 -12.50
N LYS A 132 1.55 -3.27 -13.58
CA LYS A 132 0.55 -2.77 -14.52
C LYS A 132 -0.40 -3.87 -14.98
N GLY A 133 -1.66 -3.52 -15.19
CA GLY A 133 -2.70 -4.46 -15.64
C GLY A 133 -3.27 -5.36 -14.54
N THR A 134 -2.68 -5.38 -13.33
CA THR A 134 -3.24 -6.13 -12.20
C THR A 134 -4.58 -5.52 -11.78
N MET A 135 -5.65 -6.31 -11.73
CA MET A 135 -6.92 -5.88 -11.19
C MET A 135 -6.81 -5.74 -9.67
N HIS A 136 -7.14 -4.57 -9.17
CA HIS A 136 -7.03 -4.27 -7.75
C HIS A 136 -7.96 -3.11 -7.33
N TRP A 137 -8.08 -2.92 -6.02
CA TRP A 137 -8.66 -1.71 -5.41
C TRP A 137 -7.98 -1.43 -4.08
N PHE A 138 -8.16 -0.21 -3.59
CA PHE A 138 -7.47 0.27 -2.40
C PHE A 138 -8.43 0.89 -1.40
N ASP A 139 -8.31 0.50 -0.14
CA ASP A 139 -9.00 1.09 1.00
C ASP A 139 -8.02 1.64 2.03
N LEU A 140 -8.36 2.77 2.64
CA LEU A 140 -7.69 3.21 3.86
C LEU A 140 -8.27 2.51 5.08
N CYS A 141 -7.42 2.28 6.07
CA CYS A 141 -7.86 1.82 7.38
C CYS A 141 -8.69 2.91 8.11
N GLU A 142 -9.32 2.57 9.23
CA GLU A 142 -10.25 3.46 9.96
C GLU A 142 -9.65 4.80 10.38
N ASP A 143 -8.34 4.84 10.65
CA ASP A 143 -7.62 6.07 10.97
C ASP A 143 -7.51 7.05 9.80
N ARG A 144 -7.79 6.57 8.57
CA ARG A 144 -7.78 7.35 7.33
C ARG A 144 -6.51 8.16 7.13
N VAL A 145 -5.39 7.60 7.55
CA VAL A 145 -4.08 8.22 7.43
C VAL A 145 -3.20 7.37 6.52
N ILE A 146 -2.68 7.98 5.47
CA ILE A 146 -1.57 7.42 4.70
C ILE A 146 -0.68 8.53 4.16
N ARG A 147 0.63 8.40 4.36
CA ARG A 147 1.63 9.21 3.71
C ARG A 147 2.63 8.29 3.04
N ALA A 148 2.85 8.51 1.75
CA ALA A 148 3.66 7.61 0.95
C ALA A 148 4.45 8.34 -0.12
N ILE A 149 5.65 7.83 -0.45
CA ILE A 149 6.33 8.12 -1.70
C ILE A 149 5.66 7.28 -2.78
N ARG A 150 5.40 7.89 -3.94
CA ARG A 150 4.92 7.20 -5.14
C ARG A 150 5.93 7.38 -6.26
N LEU A 151 6.11 6.34 -7.09
CA LEU A 151 6.95 6.42 -8.29
C LEU A 151 6.07 6.19 -9.53
N PHE A 152 6.39 6.90 -10.62
CA PHE A 152 5.61 6.86 -11.87
C PHE A 152 6.52 6.63 -13.06
N GLN A 153 6.05 5.84 -14.03
CA GLN A 153 6.73 5.58 -15.29
C GLN A 153 6.42 6.67 -16.32
N ASP A 154 5.35 7.43 -16.15
CA ASP A 154 5.08 8.63 -16.93
C ASP A 154 4.67 9.83 -16.06
N MET A 155 4.51 11.01 -16.68
CA MET A 155 4.22 12.27 -15.98
C MET A 155 2.72 12.47 -15.71
N THR A 156 1.84 11.63 -16.25
CA THR A 156 0.39 11.78 -16.12
C THR A 156 -0.14 11.19 -14.82
N GLY A 157 0.64 10.32 -14.17
CA GLY A 157 0.28 9.63 -12.94
C GLY A 157 -0.76 8.51 -13.17
N TRP A 158 -1.19 7.89 -12.08
CA TRP A 158 -2.09 6.75 -12.15
C TRP A 158 -3.52 7.15 -12.46
N THR A 159 -3.99 6.75 -13.63
CA THR A 159 -5.39 6.84 -14.01
C THR A 159 -6.04 5.47 -13.81
N PRO A 160 -7.11 5.35 -13.00
CA PRO A 160 -7.81 4.07 -12.86
C PRO A 160 -8.61 3.76 -14.12
N HIS A 161 -8.38 2.60 -14.69
CA HIS A 161 -9.20 2.01 -15.75
C HIS A 161 -10.14 1.01 -15.08
N TYR A 162 -11.39 1.42 -14.82
CA TYR A 162 -12.36 0.58 -14.13
C TYR A 162 -12.72 -0.64 -14.97
N VAL A 163 -12.84 -1.78 -14.31
CA VAL A 163 -13.28 -3.03 -14.93
C VAL A 163 -14.79 -3.23 -14.72
N ASP A 164 -15.42 -3.90 -15.69
CA ASP A 164 -16.84 -4.26 -15.59
C ASP A 164 -17.01 -5.45 -14.64
N GLY A 165 -16.74 -5.24 -13.37
CA GLY A 165 -16.79 -6.25 -12.33
C GLY A 165 -17.32 -5.67 -11.02
N ALA A 166 -17.77 -6.54 -10.13
CA ALA A 166 -18.26 -6.18 -8.82
C ALA A 166 -17.48 -6.86 -7.69
N ALA A 167 -16.29 -7.39 -7.96
CA ALA A 167 -15.51 -8.14 -6.97
C ALA A 167 -15.28 -7.31 -5.69
N HIS A 168 -14.95 -6.02 -5.85
CA HIS A 168 -14.75 -5.11 -4.72
C HIS A 168 -15.98 -4.99 -3.77
N THR A 169 -17.18 -5.32 -4.22
CA THR A 169 -18.40 -5.29 -3.38
C THR A 169 -18.55 -6.53 -2.50
N HIS A 170 -17.82 -7.59 -2.78
CA HIS A 170 -17.93 -8.88 -2.07
C HIS A 170 -16.92 -9.01 -0.93
N TYR A 171 -15.91 -8.12 -0.87
CA TYR A 171 -14.84 -8.18 0.11
C TYR A 171 -14.87 -6.94 1.01
N THR A 172 -15.24 -7.13 2.27
CA THR A 172 -15.21 -6.05 3.25
C THR A 172 -13.75 -5.75 3.63
N PRO A 173 -13.31 -4.49 3.59
CA PRO A 173 -11.97 -4.13 4.02
C PRO A 173 -11.81 -4.37 5.53
N VAL A 174 -10.83 -5.19 5.91
CA VAL A 174 -10.51 -5.49 7.31
C VAL A 174 -9.07 -5.13 7.57
N CYS A 175 -8.85 -4.06 8.31
CA CYS A 175 -7.53 -3.67 8.78
C CYS A 175 -7.26 -4.22 10.18
N TRP A 176 -6.06 -4.78 10.35
CA TRP A 176 -5.56 -5.18 11.65
C TRP A 176 -4.79 -4.02 12.28
N SER A 177 -4.72 -4.01 13.60
CA SER A 177 -3.89 -3.04 14.31
C SER A 177 -2.42 -3.18 13.87
N PRO A 178 -1.65 -2.08 13.89
CA PRO A 178 -0.22 -2.12 13.59
C PRO A 178 0.47 -3.22 14.42
N SER A 179 1.43 -3.90 13.82
CA SER A 179 2.23 -4.92 14.51
C SER A 179 3.04 -4.35 15.68
N TYR A 180 3.32 -3.04 15.65
CA TYR A 180 3.95 -2.31 16.74
C TYR A 180 2.95 -1.31 17.33
N VAL A 181 2.54 -1.57 18.58
CA VAL A 181 1.86 -0.61 19.45
C VAL A 181 2.82 -0.32 20.59
N ALA A 182 3.22 0.94 20.77
CA ALA A 182 4.05 1.34 21.90
C ALA A 182 3.42 0.86 23.21
N ALA A 183 4.24 0.35 24.13
CA ALA A 183 3.74 -0.24 25.38
C ALA A 183 2.84 0.70 26.20
N GLU A 184 3.06 2.00 26.04
CA GLU A 184 2.29 3.10 26.70
C GLU A 184 0.86 3.21 26.18
N VAL A 185 0.55 2.69 25.00
CA VAL A 185 -0.75 2.80 24.32
C VAL A 185 -1.53 1.47 24.36
N ARG A 186 -0.92 0.39 24.88
CA ARG A 186 -1.63 -0.88 24.97
C ARG A 186 -2.74 -0.79 26.02
N PRO A 187 -4.01 -1.00 25.65
CA PRO A 187 -5.06 -1.13 26.65
C PRO A 187 -4.73 -2.31 27.58
N PRO A 188 -5.08 -2.21 28.87
CA PRO A 188 -4.87 -3.31 29.80
C PRO A 188 -5.53 -4.58 29.25
N ALA A 189 -4.81 -5.69 29.33
CA ALA A 189 -5.34 -6.98 28.88
C ALA A 189 -6.63 -7.28 29.64
N VAL A 190 -7.75 -7.37 28.91
CA VAL A 190 -9.00 -7.85 29.48
C VAL A 190 -8.78 -9.32 29.79
N ARG A 191 -8.67 -9.64 31.08
CA ARG A 191 -8.70 -11.05 31.54
C ARG A 191 -10.15 -11.51 31.41
N ILE A 192 -10.37 -12.43 30.49
CA ILE A 192 -11.60 -13.21 30.43
C ILE A 192 -11.54 -14.32 31.47
#